data_f9bc8ad403dd1bf27d62cb563a3b11ed
#
_entry.id   f9bc8ad403dd1bf27d62cb563a3b11ed
#
_cell.length_a   1.000
_cell.length_b   1.000
_cell.length_c   1.000
_cell.angle_alpha   90.00
_cell.angle_beta   90.00
_cell.angle_gamma   90.00
#
_symmetry.space_group_name_H-M   'P 1'
#
loop_
_entity.id
_entity.type
_entity.pdbx_description
1 polymer ?
#
loop_
_entity_poly.entity_id
_entity_poly.type
_entity_poly.pdbx_seq_one_letter_code
_entity_poly.pdbx_strand_id
1 'polypeptide(L)'
;MTSHSWKAILIIALLALMVGVAPATAQDDDDEVIPPAQPDFTLSVLPTGMRVPLHKSAFRVTHHFLRPLGDGDFGDLLGDAFGLDSGAQIGLEFRYGLIRGTQVGFYRTSDKTIQLFTEYSLFRQREGMPLAVSVWGSIEGTNNFRDSYSPALGGVIGRLVGEYAAFYVEPIWVNNSNLEPSELVDHNDTFMLGLGTRLRVRPTVYVVGEWIPRVSGNDPGVDQGTFGIEKRLGGHVFQLNFSNSFGTTMGQIARGGFNNDNWYLGFNITRKFY
;
A
#
# COMPACT_ATOMS: atom_id res chain seq x y z
N MET A 1 -18.32 -9.59 29.26
CA MET A 1 -17.71 -10.11 28.02
C MET A 1 -18.26 -9.25 26.88
N THR A 2 -17.46 -8.35 26.43
CA THR A 2 -17.84 -7.23 25.55
C THR A 2 -18.03 -7.68 24.10
N SER A 3 -19.03 -7.12 23.42
CA SER A 3 -19.47 -7.45 22.04
C SER A 3 -18.38 -7.31 20.93
N HIS A 4 -17.17 -6.95 21.30
CA HIS A 4 -16.06 -6.71 20.36
C HIS A 4 -15.22 -7.97 20.06
N SER A 5 -15.25 -8.99 20.93
CA SER A 5 -14.38 -10.17 20.76
C SER A 5 -14.83 -11.10 19.62
N TRP A 6 -16.13 -11.21 19.35
CA TRP A 6 -16.64 -12.09 18.31
C TRP A 6 -16.48 -11.51 16.89
N LYS A 7 -16.44 -10.17 16.76
CA LYS A 7 -16.17 -9.51 15.47
C LYS A 7 -14.71 -9.77 15.02
N ALA A 8 -13.76 -9.72 15.95
CA ALA A 8 -12.37 -10.07 15.66
C ALA A 8 -12.23 -11.56 15.27
N ILE A 9 -12.96 -12.46 15.92
CA ILE A 9 -12.98 -13.90 15.61
C ILE A 9 -13.60 -14.13 14.23
N LEU A 10 -14.66 -13.41 13.86
CA LEU A 10 -15.29 -13.50 12.53
C LEU A 10 -14.34 -13.01 11.41
N ILE A 11 -13.57 -11.96 11.66
CA ILE A 11 -12.59 -11.42 10.69
C ILE A 11 -11.43 -12.39 10.51
N ILE A 12 -10.92 -12.99 11.59
CA ILE A 12 -9.90 -14.03 11.52
C ILE A 12 -10.43 -15.29 10.82
N ALA A 13 -11.69 -15.65 11.04
CA ALA A 13 -12.35 -16.75 10.35
C ALA A 13 -12.58 -16.45 8.86
N LEU A 14 -12.89 -15.20 8.49
CA LEU A 14 -13.02 -14.77 7.09
C LEU A 14 -11.66 -14.78 6.37
N LEU A 15 -10.61 -14.31 7.05
CA LEU A 15 -9.24 -14.40 6.55
C LEU A 15 -8.79 -15.87 6.40
N ALA A 16 -9.17 -16.75 7.32
CA ALA A 16 -8.91 -18.19 7.24
C ALA A 16 -9.73 -18.88 6.12
N LEU A 17 -10.95 -18.41 5.82
CA LEU A 17 -11.76 -18.94 4.72
C LEU A 17 -11.19 -18.56 3.35
N MET A 18 -10.53 -17.42 3.20
CA MET A 18 -9.83 -17.06 1.96
C MET A 18 -8.62 -17.96 1.68
N VAL A 19 -8.07 -18.60 2.70
CA VAL A 19 -6.96 -19.56 2.56
C VAL A 19 -7.43 -20.93 2.01
N GLY A 20 -8.73 -21.23 2.06
CA GLY A 20 -9.28 -22.57 1.81
C GLY A 20 -9.70 -22.92 0.38
N VAL A 21 -9.68 -21.99 -0.58
CA VAL A 21 -10.13 -22.26 -1.96
C VAL A 21 -9.01 -21.95 -2.95
N ALA A 22 -8.04 -22.82 -3.02
CA ALA A 22 -7.08 -22.82 -4.12
C ALA A 22 -7.59 -23.72 -5.25
N PRO A 23 -7.98 -23.20 -6.43
CA PRO A 23 -8.05 -24.04 -7.60
C PRO A 23 -6.63 -24.57 -7.87
N ALA A 24 -6.49 -25.89 -7.99
CA ALA A 24 -5.25 -26.54 -8.39
C ALA A 24 -4.95 -26.19 -9.86
N THR A 25 -4.43 -24.99 -10.10
CA THR A 25 -3.87 -24.63 -11.40
C THR A 25 -2.41 -25.05 -11.42
N ALA A 26 -1.98 -25.63 -12.53
CA ALA A 26 -0.60 -26.03 -12.76
C ALA A 26 0.33 -24.84 -12.43
N GLN A 27 1.39 -25.13 -11.72
CA GLN A 27 2.37 -24.12 -11.34
C GLN A 27 3.18 -23.78 -12.58
N ASP A 28 3.13 -22.52 -12.94
CA ASP A 28 4.12 -21.93 -13.80
C ASP A 28 5.25 -21.38 -12.91
N ASP A 29 6.51 -21.69 -13.22
CA ASP A 29 7.70 -21.09 -12.60
C ASP A 29 7.80 -19.58 -12.89
N ASP A 30 6.82 -19.04 -13.60
CA ASP A 30 6.67 -17.63 -13.99
C ASP A 30 6.53 -16.67 -12.81
N ASP A 31 6.22 -17.16 -11.59
CA ASP A 31 6.12 -16.27 -10.41
C ASP A 31 7.47 -15.66 -10.00
N GLU A 32 8.60 -16.24 -10.42
CA GLU A 32 9.93 -15.68 -10.20
C GLU A 32 10.31 -14.61 -11.24
N VAL A 33 9.59 -14.55 -12.37
CA VAL A 33 9.84 -13.58 -13.42
C VAL A 33 9.15 -12.27 -13.07
N ILE A 34 9.94 -11.25 -12.81
CA ILE A 34 9.43 -9.90 -12.51
C ILE A 34 9.04 -9.22 -13.82
N PRO A 35 7.74 -8.90 -14.04
CA PRO A 35 7.31 -8.22 -15.24
C PRO A 35 8.06 -6.88 -15.43
N PRO A 36 8.55 -6.55 -16.63
CA PRO A 36 9.31 -5.32 -16.84
C PRO A 36 8.55 -4.04 -16.46
N ALA A 37 7.22 -4.00 -16.67
CA ALA A 37 6.39 -2.85 -16.31
C ALA A 37 5.97 -2.81 -14.83
N GLN A 38 6.20 -3.90 -14.08
CA GLN A 38 5.77 -4.02 -12.68
C GLN A 38 6.92 -4.55 -11.81
N PRO A 39 7.93 -3.72 -11.51
CA PRO A 39 9.11 -4.15 -10.78
C PRO A 39 8.89 -4.30 -9.28
N ASP A 40 7.77 -3.84 -8.70
CA ASP A 40 7.54 -3.83 -7.26
C ASP A 40 6.08 -4.14 -6.87
N PHE A 41 5.90 -4.57 -5.62
CA PHE A 41 4.63 -4.98 -5.00
C PHE A 41 3.70 -3.83 -4.69
N THR A 42 4.23 -2.63 -4.58
CA THR A 42 3.46 -1.40 -4.36
C THR A 42 3.90 -0.35 -5.37
N LEU A 43 3.04 0.61 -5.64
CA LEU A 43 3.43 1.87 -6.23
C LEU A 43 4.18 2.70 -5.17
N SER A 44 3.56 3.72 -4.60
CA SER A 44 4.10 4.33 -3.37
C SER A 44 3.48 3.70 -2.13
N VAL A 45 2.16 3.64 -2.07
CA VAL A 45 1.38 3.00 -0.99
C VAL A 45 0.37 1.97 -1.50
N LEU A 46 -0.17 2.12 -2.70
CA LEU A 46 -1.13 1.21 -3.30
C LEU A 46 -0.46 -0.12 -3.71
N PRO A 47 -1.03 -1.29 -3.38
CA PRO A 47 -0.54 -2.58 -3.85
C PRO A 47 -0.69 -2.73 -5.36
N THR A 48 0.12 -3.57 -5.99
CA THR A 48 0.11 -3.77 -7.45
C THR A 48 -0.47 -5.11 -7.89
N GLY A 49 -0.85 -5.98 -6.97
CA GLY A 49 -1.23 -7.36 -7.30
C GLY A 49 -0.05 -8.23 -7.74
N MET A 50 1.20 -7.75 -7.60
CA MET A 50 2.39 -8.55 -7.84
C MET A 50 2.51 -9.62 -6.76
N ARG A 51 2.81 -10.86 -7.17
CA ARG A 51 2.94 -11.99 -6.24
C ARG A 51 4.35 -12.08 -5.69
N VAL A 52 4.45 -12.47 -4.41
CA VAL A 52 5.66 -13.07 -3.87
C VAL A 52 5.64 -14.55 -4.23
N PRO A 53 6.68 -15.09 -4.89
CA PRO A 53 6.74 -16.51 -5.20
C PRO A 53 6.67 -17.38 -3.94
N LEU A 54 6.23 -18.63 -4.10
CA LEU A 54 6.06 -19.56 -2.99
C LEU A 54 7.36 -19.71 -2.17
N HIS A 55 7.24 -19.54 -0.85
CA HIS A 55 8.36 -19.60 0.12
C HIS A 55 9.48 -18.58 -0.10
N LYS A 56 9.22 -17.56 -0.90
CA LYS A 56 10.12 -16.40 -1.04
C LYS A 56 9.65 -15.24 -0.17
N SER A 57 10.48 -14.23 -0.03
CA SER A 57 10.17 -13.07 0.79
C SER A 57 10.66 -11.79 0.16
N ALA A 58 10.11 -10.69 0.64
CA ALA A 58 10.55 -9.34 0.34
C ALA A 58 10.48 -8.47 1.60
N PHE A 59 11.32 -7.47 1.63
CA PHE A 59 11.36 -6.47 2.69
C PHE A 59 11.31 -5.08 2.07
N ARG A 60 10.57 -4.17 2.71
CA ARG A 60 10.43 -2.79 2.25
C ARG A 60 10.60 -1.82 3.42
N VAL A 61 11.30 -0.74 3.16
CA VAL A 61 11.37 0.44 4.01
C VAL A 61 10.66 1.58 3.30
N THR A 62 9.75 2.26 4.01
CA THR A 62 9.18 3.53 3.58
C THR A 62 9.68 4.62 4.52
N HIS A 63 9.90 5.81 3.98
CA HIS A 63 10.39 6.94 4.75
C HIS A 63 9.80 8.23 4.16
N HIS A 64 8.90 8.87 4.91
CA HIS A 64 8.30 10.15 4.52
C HIS A 64 8.75 11.21 5.52
N PHE A 65 9.41 12.25 5.04
CA PHE A 65 9.83 13.37 5.88
C PHE A 65 8.62 14.18 6.33
N LEU A 66 8.68 14.72 7.55
CA LEU A 66 7.54 15.45 8.14
C LEU A 66 7.55 16.94 7.82
N ARG A 67 8.62 17.47 7.23
CA ARG A 67 8.71 18.87 6.83
C ARG A 67 8.02 19.09 5.49
N PRO A 68 7.07 20.04 5.42
CA PRO A 68 6.50 20.46 4.14
C PRO A 68 7.57 21.10 3.23
N LEU A 69 7.56 20.76 1.95
CA LEU A 69 8.50 21.32 0.97
C LEU A 69 8.20 22.80 0.65
N GLY A 70 6.98 23.25 0.91
CA GLY A 70 6.57 24.65 0.75
C GLY A 70 6.83 25.54 1.96
N ASP A 71 7.43 25.00 3.03
CA ASP A 71 7.70 25.75 4.25
C ASP A 71 9.05 26.45 4.19
N GLY A 72 9.03 27.80 4.24
CA GLY A 72 10.19 28.65 4.07
C GLY A 72 10.63 28.86 2.61
N ASP A 73 11.85 29.34 2.43
CA ASP A 73 12.46 29.53 1.12
C ASP A 73 13.40 28.35 0.72
N PHE A 74 14.00 28.42 -0.46
CA PHE A 74 14.90 27.37 -0.94
C PHE A 74 16.17 27.23 -0.09
N GLY A 75 16.62 28.31 0.55
CA GLY A 75 17.76 28.28 1.48
C GLY A 75 17.42 27.53 2.75
N ASP A 76 16.21 27.70 3.27
CA ASP A 76 15.69 26.95 4.43
C ASP A 76 15.60 25.46 4.11
N LEU A 77 15.09 25.12 2.92
CA LEU A 77 15.03 23.71 2.46
C LEU A 77 16.42 23.07 2.37
N LEU A 78 17.39 23.80 1.85
CA LEU A 78 18.79 23.31 1.80
C LEU A 78 19.39 23.21 3.19
N GLY A 79 19.10 24.17 4.09
CA GLY A 79 19.57 24.18 5.47
C GLY A 79 19.11 22.96 6.25
N ASP A 80 17.86 22.53 6.06
CA ASP A 80 17.25 21.36 6.70
C ASP A 80 17.44 20.06 5.87
N ALA A 81 18.28 20.12 4.83
CA ALA A 81 18.51 19.00 3.92
C ALA A 81 17.20 18.35 3.42
N PHE A 82 16.26 19.19 2.96
CA PHE A 82 14.91 18.77 2.47
C PHE A 82 14.07 18.02 3.50
N GLY A 83 14.28 18.29 4.78
CA GLY A 83 13.51 17.69 5.87
C GLY A 83 14.21 16.54 6.60
N LEU A 84 15.48 16.23 6.28
CA LEU A 84 16.24 15.20 6.99
C LEU A 84 16.32 15.46 8.49
N ASP A 85 16.36 16.73 8.91
CA ASP A 85 16.47 17.12 10.32
C ASP A 85 15.10 17.24 11.04
N SER A 86 13.97 17.12 10.33
CA SER A 86 12.64 17.37 10.88
C SER A 86 11.87 16.12 11.30
N GLY A 87 12.52 14.96 11.28
CA GLY A 87 11.90 13.68 11.60
C GLY A 87 11.17 13.05 10.40
N ALA A 88 10.72 11.81 10.59
CA ALA A 88 10.07 11.06 9.53
C ALA A 88 9.05 10.05 10.04
N GLN A 89 8.04 9.79 9.21
CA GLN A 89 7.22 8.60 9.29
C GLN A 89 7.95 7.47 8.58
N ILE A 90 8.43 6.49 9.34
CA ILE A 90 9.16 5.34 8.83
C ILE A 90 8.26 4.12 8.91
N GLY A 91 8.25 3.29 7.86
CA GLY A 91 7.56 2.02 7.83
C GLY A 91 8.49 0.88 7.45
N LEU A 92 8.33 -0.26 8.11
CA LEU A 92 9.03 -1.50 7.84
C LEU A 92 8.01 -2.56 7.48
N GLU A 93 8.10 -3.09 6.26
CA GLU A 93 7.20 -4.12 5.73
C GLU A 93 7.98 -5.39 5.42
N PHE A 94 7.39 -6.52 5.77
CA PHE A 94 7.86 -7.83 5.36
C PHE A 94 6.72 -8.58 4.68
N ARG A 95 7.01 -9.21 3.54
CA ARG A 95 6.08 -10.06 2.77
C ARG A 95 6.64 -11.46 2.61
N TYR A 96 5.74 -12.43 2.61
CA TYR A 96 6.07 -13.85 2.42
C TYR A 96 5.03 -14.55 1.56
N GLY A 97 5.48 -15.31 0.57
CA GLY A 97 4.65 -16.17 -0.26
C GLY A 97 4.29 -17.45 0.51
N LEU A 98 3.08 -17.49 1.09
CA LEU A 98 2.67 -18.55 2.01
C LEU A 98 2.22 -19.81 1.29
N ILE A 99 1.31 -19.65 0.35
CA ILE A 99 0.82 -20.68 -0.57
C ILE A 99 0.73 -20.08 -1.96
N ARG A 100 0.54 -20.90 -3.00
CA ARG A 100 0.45 -20.42 -4.38
C ARG A 100 -0.62 -19.37 -4.55
N GLY A 101 -0.26 -18.22 -5.10
CA GLY A 101 -1.15 -17.09 -5.33
C GLY A 101 -1.46 -16.27 -4.09
N THR A 102 -1.00 -16.68 -2.90
CA THR A 102 -1.27 -15.98 -1.64
C THR A 102 0.02 -15.48 -1.01
N GLN A 103 0.04 -14.23 -0.68
CA GLN A 103 1.07 -13.62 0.15
C GLN A 103 0.48 -13.07 1.44
N VAL A 104 1.28 -13.10 2.48
CA VAL A 104 0.98 -12.49 3.78
C VAL A 104 2.06 -11.47 4.10
N GLY A 105 1.72 -10.48 4.88
CA GLY A 105 2.68 -9.48 5.27
C GLY A 105 2.38 -8.83 6.60
N PHE A 106 3.43 -8.21 7.08
CA PHE A 106 3.45 -7.44 8.30
C PHE A 106 4.07 -6.09 7.99
N TYR A 107 3.45 -5.01 8.44
CA TYR A 107 3.92 -3.66 8.26
C TYR A 107 3.84 -2.90 9.58
N ARG A 108 4.92 -2.24 9.98
CA ARG A 108 4.98 -1.44 11.21
C ARG A 108 5.55 -0.07 10.93
N THR A 109 4.87 0.95 11.39
CA THR A 109 5.25 2.35 11.25
C THR A 109 5.83 2.94 12.54
N SER A 110 6.59 4.04 12.43
CA SER A 110 7.24 4.70 13.57
C SER A 110 6.26 5.30 14.58
N ASP A 111 5.03 5.62 14.17
CA ASP A 111 3.91 6.03 15.04
C ASP A 111 3.28 4.86 15.81
N LYS A 112 3.91 3.67 15.77
CA LYS A 112 3.50 2.44 16.42
C LYS A 112 2.21 1.82 15.85
N THR A 113 1.81 2.15 14.64
CA THR A 113 0.78 1.40 13.91
C THR A 113 1.36 0.10 13.38
N ILE A 114 0.65 -1.00 13.57
CA ILE A 114 0.98 -2.32 13.01
C ILE A 114 -0.17 -2.73 12.12
N GLN A 115 0.14 -3.13 10.89
CA GLN A 115 -0.80 -3.68 9.92
C GLN A 115 -0.39 -5.12 9.56
N LEU A 116 -1.33 -6.04 9.69
CA LEU A 116 -1.23 -7.39 9.13
C LEU A 116 -2.07 -7.43 7.86
N PHE A 117 -1.56 -8.05 6.81
CA PHE A 117 -2.30 -8.14 5.56
C PHE A 117 -2.09 -9.48 4.84
N THR A 118 -3.04 -9.81 4.00
CA THR A 118 -2.98 -10.91 3.05
C THR A 118 -3.48 -10.46 1.69
N GLU A 119 -2.91 -11.01 0.64
CA GLU A 119 -3.35 -10.78 -0.73
C GLU A 119 -3.43 -12.11 -1.47
N TYR A 120 -4.53 -12.31 -2.21
CA TYR A 120 -4.75 -13.48 -3.05
C TYR A 120 -5.01 -13.07 -4.49
N SER A 121 -4.25 -13.64 -5.41
CA SER A 121 -4.40 -13.37 -6.83
C SER A 121 -5.47 -14.29 -7.43
N LEU A 122 -6.59 -13.70 -7.85
CA LEU A 122 -7.69 -14.39 -8.49
C LEU A 122 -7.39 -14.72 -9.95
N PHE A 123 -6.94 -13.71 -10.70
CA PHE A 123 -6.65 -13.83 -12.12
C PHE A 123 -5.32 -13.17 -12.47
N ARG A 124 -4.59 -13.78 -13.40
CA ARG A 124 -3.36 -13.21 -13.99
C ARG A 124 -3.66 -12.69 -15.37
N GLN A 125 -3.05 -11.57 -15.71
CA GLN A 125 -3.05 -11.09 -17.08
C GLN A 125 -2.21 -12.02 -17.96
N ARG A 126 -2.81 -12.59 -19.00
CA ARG A 126 -2.19 -13.46 -19.99
C ARG A 126 -3.03 -13.45 -21.26
N GLU A 127 -2.59 -14.20 -22.30
CA GLU A 127 -3.38 -14.34 -23.51
C GLU A 127 -4.81 -14.81 -23.19
N GLY A 128 -5.81 -14.09 -23.72
CA GLY A 128 -7.23 -14.32 -23.40
C GLY A 128 -7.75 -13.71 -22.10
N MET A 129 -6.86 -13.19 -21.20
CA MET A 129 -7.24 -12.50 -19.97
C MET A 129 -6.57 -11.11 -19.93
N PRO A 130 -7.30 -10.04 -20.25
CA PRO A 130 -6.69 -8.72 -20.44
C PRO A 130 -6.31 -8.01 -19.15
N LEU A 131 -6.76 -8.50 -17.99
CA LEU A 131 -6.58 -7.89 -16.67
C LEU A 131 -6.00 -8.92 -15.68
N ALA A 132 -5.22 -8.44 -14.74
CA ALA A 132 -4.92 -9.15 -13.48
C ALA A 132 -5.90 -8.66 -12.40
N VAL A 133 -6.35 -9.57 -11.56
CA VAL A 133 -7.22 -9.24 -10.43
C VAL A 133 -6.72 -9.96 -9.19
N SER A 134 -6.53 -9.22 -8.11
CA SER A 134 -6.30 -9.77 -6.79
C SER A 134 -7.25 -9.15 -5.77
N VAL A 135 -7.44 -9.85 -4.65
CA VAL A 135 -8.15 -9.35 -3.49
C VAL A 135 -7.17 -9.33 -2.32
N TRP A 136 -7.30 -8.34 -1.48
CA TRP A 136 -6.49 -8.24 -0.29
C TRP A 136 -7.35 -7.81 0.90
N GLY A 137 -6.91 -8.21 2.08
CA GLY A 137 -7.48 -7.78 3.33
C GLY A 137 -6.40 -7.44 4.33
N SER A 138 -6.68 -6.49 5.19
CA SER A 138 -5.77 -6.13 6.28
C SER A 138 -6.53 -5.81 7.56
N ILE A 139 -5.78 -5.82 8.64
CA ILE A 139 -6.19 -5.23 9.90
C ILE A 139 -5.01 -4.48 10.48
N GLU A 140 -5.22 -3.22 10.82
CA GLU A 140 -4.23 -2.45 11.55
C GLU A 140 -4.70 -2.12 12.96
N GLY A 141 -3.73 -1.90 13.84
CA GLY A 141 -3.98 -1.41 15.19
C GLY A 141 -2.92 -0.40 15.58
N THR A 142 -3.33 0.66 16.24
CA THR A 142 -2.43 1.69 16.78
C THR A 142 -1.79 1.22 18.09
N ASN A 143 -0.84 1.99 18.61
CA ASN A 143 -0.16 1.71 19.88
C ASN A 143 0.40 0.28 19.99
N ASN A 144 1.14 -0.19 18.98
CA ASN A 144 1.65 -1.56 18.87
C ASN A 144 0.53 -2.62 18.87
N PHE A 145 -0.51 -2.40 18.09
CA PHE A 145 -1.66 -3.30 17.93
C PHE A 145 -2.49 -3.48 19.22
N ARG A 146 -2.61 -2.43 20.05
CA ARG A 146 -3.36 -2.46 21.30
C ARG A 146 -4.66 -1.67 21.23
N ASP A 147 -4.72 -0.65 20.35
CA ASP A 147 -5.83 0.29 20.28
C ASP A 147 -6.30 0.47 18.81
N SER A 148 -7.51 0.99 18.62
CA SER A 148 -8.08 1.50 17.36
C SER A 148 -7.87 0.57 16.16
N TYR A 149 -8.44 -0.63 16.24
CA TYR A 149 -8.35 -1.60 15.13
C TYR A 149 -9.16 -1.14 13.91
N SER A 150 -8.50 -1.07 12.77
CA SER A 150 -9.10 -0.69 11.49
C SER A 150 -8.93 -1.83 10.47
N PRO A 151 -9.93 -2.70 10.31
CA PRO A 151 -9.94 -3.69 9.25
C PRO A 151 -10.21 -3.02 7.90
N ALA A 152 -9.57 -3.53 6.86
CA ALA A 152 -9.76 -3.09 5.48
C ALA A 152 -9.87 -4.27 4.53
N LEU A 153 -10.64 -4.07 3.47
CA LEU A 153 -10.81 -5.02 2.37
C LEU A 153 -10.69 -4.26 1.05
N GLY A 154 -9.97 -4.82 0.09
CA GLY A 154 -9.81 -4.20 -1.21
C GLY A 154 -9.56 -5.19 -2.33
N GLY A 155 -9.63 -4.66 -3.55
CA GLY A 155 -9.26 -5.38 -4.76
C GLY A 155 -8.23 -4.58 -5.55
N VAL A 156 -7.38 -5.28 -6.28
CA VAL A 156 -6.47 -4.68 -7.27
C VAL A 156 -6.87 -5.18 -8.63
N ILE A 157 -7.27 -4.27 -9.51
CA ILE A 157 -7.53 -4.53 -10.93
C ILE A 157 -6.38 -3.90 -11.69
N GLY A 158 -5.46 -4.73 -12.18
CA GLY A 158 -4.24 -4.29 -12.84
C GLY A 158 -4.24 -4.61 -14.33
N ARG A 159 -3.62 -3.73 -15.11
CA ARG A 159 -3.34 -3.95 -16.52
C ARG A 159 -1.92 -3.55 -16.88
N LEU A 160 -1.16 -4.50 -17.39
CA LEU A 160 0.13 -4.25 -18.00
C LEU A 160 -0.06 -3.99 -19.50
N VAL A 161 0.56 -2.95 -20.01
CA VAL A 161 0.57 -2.58 -21.43
C VAL A 161 1.99 -2.77 -21.96
N GLY A 162 2.21 -3.94 -22.56
CA GLY A 162 3.54 -4.37 -22.98
C GLY A 162 4.51 -4.36 -21.82
N GLU A 163 5.73 -3.93 -22.08
CA GLU A 163 6.78 -3.77 -21.07
C GLU A 163 6.88 -2.34 -20.52
N TYR A 164 5.97 -1.45 -20.92
CA TYR A 164 6.15 -0.01 -20.74
C TYR A 164 5.27 0.62 -19.67
N ALA A 165 4.07 0.09 -19.45
CA ALA A 165 3.13 0.70 -18.53
C ALA A 165 2.36 -0.33 -17.71
N ALA A 166 1.99 0.08 -16.51
CA ALA A 166 1.04 -0.61 -15.65
C ALA A 166 0.02 0.39 -15.12
N PHE A 167 -1.24 -0.01 -15.09
CA PHE A 167 -2.36 0.78 -14.58
C PHE A 167 -3.12 -0.03 -13.55
N TYR A 168 -3.61 0.64 -12.50
CA TYR A 168 -4.30 0.00 -11.38
C TYR A 168 -5.54 0.79 -10.99
N VAL A 169 -6.60 0.05 -10.68
CA VAL A 169 -7.83 0.57 -10.08
C VAL A 169 -8.14 -0.30 -8.86
N GLU A 170 -8.33 0.33 -7.71
CA GLU A 170 -8.39 -0.34 -6.43
C GLU A 170 -9.56 0.17 -5.60
N PRO A 171 -10.73 -0.51 -5.63
CA PRO A 171 -11.78 -0.28 -4.65
C PRO A 171 -11.30 -0.75 -3.27
N ILE A 172 -11.40 0.13 -2.27
CA ILE A 172 -10.88 -0.09 -0.92
C ILE A 172 -11.93 0.35 0.09
N TRP A 173 -12.31 -0.53 0.99
CA TRP A 173 -13.14 -0.21 2.14
C TRP A 173 -12.33 -0.37 3.42
N VAL A 174 -12.41 0.63 4.30
CA VAL A 174 -11.76 0.66 5.60
C VAL A 174 -12.79 0.94 6.67
N ASN A 175 -12.88 0.10 7.66
CA ASN A 175 -13.72 0.32 8.83
C ASN A 175 -12.90 0.94 9.97
N ASN A 176 -13.58 1.65 10.86
CA ASN A 176 -12.97 2.38 11.97
C ASN A 176 -11.89 3.37 11.48
N SER A 177 -12.24 4.11 10.44
CA SER A 177 -11.40 5.13 9.82
C SER A 177 -11.43 6.46 10.57
N ASN A 178 -12.44 6.69 11.42
CA ASN A 178 -12.55 7.89 12.23
C ASN A 178 -12.14 7.60 13.67
N LEU A 179 -11.19 8.35 14.21
CA LEU A 179 -10.66 8.18 15.58
C LEU A 179 -11.43 9.01 16.63
N GLU A 180 -12.36 9.86 16.20
CA GLU A 180 -13.21 10.60 17.11
C GLU A 180 -14.12 9.67 17.92
N PRO A 181 -14.56 10.08 19.12
CA PRO A 181 -15.54 9.32 19.89
C PRO A 181 -16.80 9.01 19.09
N SER A 182 -17.35 7.83 19.25
CA SER A 182 -18.51 7.33 18.50
C SER A 182 -19.77 8.21 18.62
N GLU A 183 -19.85 9.02 19.66
CA GLU A 183 -20.93 9.99 19.88
C GLU A 183 -20.81 11.24 19.01
N LEU A 184 -19.64 11.47 18.42
CA LEU A 184 -19.32 12.68 17.63
C LEU A 184 -19.16 12.38 16.14
N VAL A 185 -19.25 11.13 15.72
CA VAL A 185 -19.00 10.78 14.32
C VAL A 185 -20.27 10.32 13.61
N ASP A 186 -20.51 10.87 12.42
CA ASP A 186 -21.60 10.42 11.54
C ASP A 186 -21.21 9.14 10.78
N HIS A 187 -19.93 9.00 10.43
CA HIS A 187 -19.40 7.87 9.68
C HIS A 187 -18.09 7.37 10.29
N ASN A 188 -17.98 6.06 10.48
CA ASN A 188 -16.77 5.40 11.00
C ASN A 188 -16.20 4.37 10.02
N ASP A 189 -16.52 4.51 8.76
CA ASP A 189 -15.92 3.76 7.66
C ASP A 189 -15.65 4.70 6.49
N THR A 190 -14.76 4.27 5.60
CA THR A 190 -14.40 5.03 4.40
C THR A 190 -14.33 4.07 3.22
N PHE A 191 -14.94 4.44 2.10
CA PHE A 191 -14.71 3.81 0.83
C PHE A 191 -13.83 4.71 -0.03
N MET A 192 -12.70 4.15 -0.48
CA MET A 192 -11.72 4.82 -1.32
C MET A 192 -11.62 4.13 -2.68
N LEU A 193 -11.21 4.88 -3.70
CA LEU A 193 -10.86 4.37 -5.01
C LEU A 193 -9.41 4.71 -5.33
N GLY A 194 -8.51 3.75 -5.13
CA GLY A 194 -7.12 3.92 -5.54
C GLY A 194 -6.99 3.90 -7.06
N LEU A 195 -6.32 4.91 -7.60
CA LEU A 195 -5.94 5.00 -9.01
C LEU A 195 -4.43 5.10 -9.10
N GLY A 196 -3.81 4.16 -9.81
CA GLY A 196 -2.37 4.07 -9.85
C GLY A 196 -1.81 3.84 -11.25
N THR A 197 -0.61 4.36 -11.50
CA THR A 197 0.11 4.14 -12.74
C THR A 197 1.61 4.00 -12.50
N ARG A 198 2.25 3.16 -13.30
CA ARG A 198 3.71 3.06 -13.42
C ARG A 198 4.10 3.06 -14.89
N LEU A 199 4.97 3.98 -15.28
CA LEU A 199 5.46 4.13 -16.64
C LEU A 199 6.96 3.85 -16.68
N ARG A 200 7.38 2.85 -17.44
CA ARG A 200 8.78 2.50 -17.66
C ARG A 200 9.38 3.42 -18.70
N VAL A 201 10.14 4.41 -18.27
CA VAL A 201 10.77 5.42 -19.16
C VAL A 201 12.16 4.99 -19.67
N ARG A 202 12.81 4.07 -18.95
CA ARG A 202 14.07 3.40 -19.34
C ARG A 202 14.03 1.96 -18.82
N PRO A 203 14.92 1.06 -19.26
CA PRO A 203 14.91 -0.35 -18.85
C PRO A 203 14.85 -0.59 -17.33
N THR A 204 15.35 0.34 -16.53
CA THR A 204 15.37 0.24 -15.07
C THR A 204 14.83 1.47 -14.35
N VAL A 205 14.24 2.44 -15.07
CA VAL A 205 13.73 3.69 -14.51
C VAL A 205 12.25 3.84 -14.84
N TYR A 206 11.48 4.21 -13.82
CA TYR A 206 10.02 4.33 -13.89
C TYR A 206 9.58 5.66 -13.30
N VAL A 207 8.45 6.16 -13.80
CA VAL A 207 7.67 7.22 -13.17
C VAL A 207 6.41 6.58 -12.61
N VAL A 208 6.06 6.92 -11.39
CA VAL A 208 4.87 6.42 -10.69
C VAL A 208 3.96 7.57 -10.29
N GLY A 209 2.67 7.30 -10.25
CA GLY A 209 1.67 8.22 -9.75
C GLY A 209 0.53 7.47 -9.11
N GLU A 210 0.00 8.02 -8.04
CA GLU A 210 -1.16 7.53 -7.30
C GLU A 210 -2.09 8.68 -6.95
N TRP A 211 -3.38 8.40 -6.98
CA TRP A 211 -4.41 9.26 -6.43
C TRP A 211 -5.47 8.40 -5.77
N ILE A 212 -5.82 8.71 -4.53
CA ILE A 212 -6.67 7.88 -3.68
C ILE A 212 -7.82 8.73 -3.14
N PRO A 213 -8.85 9.03 -3.97
CA PRO A 213 -10.02 9.74 -3.52
C PRO A 213 -10.84 8.91 -2.54
N ARG A 214 -11.32 9.56 -1.49
CA ARG A 214 -12.33 9.02 -0.60
C ARG A 214 -13.70 9.32 -1.21
N VAL A 215 -14.42 8.27 -1.57
CA VAL A 215 -15.66 8.37 -2.37
C VAL A 215 -16.89 8.48 -1.47
N SER A 216 -16.85 7.85 -0.29
CA SER A 216 -17.94 7.91 0.69
C SER A 216 -17.45 7.54 2.10
N GLY A 217 -18.25 7.89 3.08
CA GLY A 217 -17.99 7.66 4.50
C GLY A 217 -17.26 8.82 5.15
N ASN A 218 -16.32 8.53 6.05
CA ASN A 218 -15.48 9.54 6.69
C ASN A 218 -14.50 10.12 5.67
N ASP A 219 -14.54 11.43 5.46
CA ASP A 219 -13.77 12.14 4.43
C ASP A 219 -13.12 13.42 5.00
N PRO A 220 -12.17 13.30 5.92
CA PRO A 220 -11.47 14.44 6.49
C PRO A 220 -10.32 14.93 5.60
N GLY A 221 -10.18 16.24 5.47
CA GLY A 221 -9.06 16.87 4.77
C GLY A 221 -9.13 16.66 3.26
N VAL A 222 -7.99 16.27 2.65
CA VAL A 222 -7.84 16.13 1.20
C VAL A 222 -7.47 14.70 0.82
N ASP A 223 -7.79 14.32 -0.41
CA ASP A 223 -7.41 13.04 -0.98
C ASP A 223 -5.89 12.91 -1.10
N GLN A 224 -5.39 11.70 -0.85
CA GLN A 224 -3.96 11.45 -0.98
C GLN A 224 -3.55 11.36 -2.45
N GLY A 225 -2.54 12.12 -2.81
CA GLY A 225 -1.85 12.07 -4.10
C GLY A 225 -0.36 11.88 -3.91
N THR A 226 0.24 11.04 -4.76
CA THR A 226 1.69 10.77 -4.73
C THR A 226 2.22 10.64 -6.14
N PHE A 227 3.40 11.15 -6.40
CA PHE A 227 4.16 10.88 -7.62
C PHE A 227 5.63 10.65 -7.28
N GLY A 228 6.33 9.92 -8.13
CA GLY A 228 7.73 9.61 -7.86
C GLY A 228 8.48 9.01 -9.03
N ILE A 229 9.78 8.80 -8.79
CA ILE A 229 10.68 8.13 -9.73
C ILE A 229 11.24 6.89 -9.05
N GLU A 230 11.23 5.77 -9.78
CA GLU A 230 11.78 4.51 -9.32
C GLU A 230 12.99 4.10 -10.14
N LYS A 231 13.94 3.44 -9.47
CA LYS A 231 15.10 2.79 -10.06
C LYS A 231 15.17 1.35 -9.60
N ARG A 232 15.09 0.40 -10.55
CA ARG A 232 15.34 -1.03 -10.28
C ARG A 232 16.82 -1.34 -10.45
N LEU A 233 17.40 -2.03 -9.46
CA LEU A 233 18.78 -2.52 -9.48
C LEU A 233 18.82 -3.96 -8.93
N GLY A 234 18.82 -4.94 -9.83
CA GLY A 234 18.71 -6.36 -9.43
C GLY A 234 17.41 -6.62 -8.65
N GLY A 235 17.53 -7.21 -7.47
CA GLY A 235 16.40 -7.46 -6.56
C GLY A 235 15.95 -6.24 -5.73
N HIS A 236 16.55 -5.06 -5.94
CA HIS A 236 16.15 -3.83 -5.26
C HIS A 236 15.32 -2.93 -6.16
N VAL A 237 14.38 -2.20 -5.54
CA VAL A 237 13.72 -1.05 -6.14
C VAL A 237 13.88 0.13 -5.18
N PHE A 238 14.44 1.22 -5.68
CA PHE A 238 14.58 2.49 -4.99
C PHE A 238 13.57 3.47 -5.57
N GLN A 239 12.83 4.16 -4.72
CA GLN A 239 11.86 5.16 -5.13
C GLN A 239 12.13 6.46 -4.37
N LEU A 240 12.15 7.58 -5.09
CA LEU A 240 12.02 8.92 -4.53
C LEU A 240 10.61 9.40 -4.86
N ASN A 241 9.86 9.85 -3.87
CA ASN A 241 8.46 10.25 -4.04
C ASN A 241 8.15 11.59 -3.36
N PHE A 242 7.07 12.18 -3.84
CA PHE A 242 6.45 13.40 -3.32
C PHE A 242 4.99 13.09 -3.07
N SER A 243 4.52 13.31 -1.84
CA SER A 243 3.14 13.05 -1.44
C SER A 243 2.58 14.22 -0.66
N ASN A 244 1.27 14.44 -0.76
CA ASN A 244 0.57 15.41 0.09
C ASN A 244 0.14 14.81 1.45
N SER A 245 0.62 13.59 1.75
CA SER A 245 0.36 12.88 2.99
C SER A 245 1.55 11.97 3.32
N PHE A 246 1.73 11.61 4.57
CA PHE A 246 2.68 10.57 5.00
C PHE A 246 2.01 9.29 5.48
N GLY A 247 0.68 9.16 5.29
CA GLY A 247 -0.04 7.91 5.52
C GLY A 247 0.46 6.80 4.60
N THR A 248 0.77 5.64 5.17
CA THR A 248 1.31 4.49 4.43
C THR A 248 0.54 3.20 4.68
N THR A 249 -0.30 3.14 5.72
CA THR A 249 -1.26 2.05 5.95
C THR A 249 -2.64 2.46 5.47
N MET A 250 -3.52 1.48 5.21
CA MET A 250 -4.85 1.76 4.67
C MET A 250 -5.71 2.59 5.62
N GLY A 251 -5.62 2.35 6.92
CA GLY A 251 -6.31 3.19 7.89
C GLY A 251 -5.72 4.59 8.00
N GLN A 252 -4.40 4.76 7.90
CA GLN A 252 -3.79 6.09 7.86
C GLN A 252 -4.25 6.89 6.63
N ILE A 253 -4.34 6.24 5.47
CA ILE A 253 -4.82 6.86 4.22
C ILE A 253 -6.30 7.23 4.37
N ALA A 254 -7.13 6.32 4.88
CA ALA A 254 -8.57 6.54 5.06
C ALA A 254 -8.87 7.66 6.06
N ARG A 255 -8.07 7.80 7.13
CA ARG A 255 -8.21 8.89 8.10
C ARG A 255 -7.95 10.25 7.50
N GLY A 256 -7.43 10.27 6.29
CA GLY A 256 -7.19 11.49 5.56
C GLY A 256 -5.95 12.21 6.01
N GLY A 257 -5.77 13.30 5.37
CA GLY A 257 -4.51 13.90 5.44
C GLY A 257 -4.55 15.38 5.68
N PHE A 258 -3.59 15.93 5.10
CA PHE A 258 -3.09 17.25 5.27
C PHE A 258 -3.73 18.19 4.27
N ASN A 259 -3.32 19.43 4.32
CA ASN A 259 -3.75 20.44 3.38
C ASN A 259 -3.11 20.16 1.99
N ASN A 260 -3.83 20.40 0.89
CA ASN A 260 -3.34 20.30 -0.48
C ASN A 260 -2.08 21.13 -0.77
N ASP A 261 -1.86 22.19 -0.01
CA ASP A 261 -0.72 23.08 -0.18
C ASP A 261 0.60 22.48 0.36
N ASN A 262 0.51 21.37 1.10
CA ASN A 262 1.66 20.74 1.72
C ASN A 262 2.07 19.48 0.93
N TRP A 263 3.29 19.51 0.41
CA TRP A 263 3.94 18.35 -0.19
C TRP A 263 5.15 17.94 0.62
N TYR A 264 5.37 16.65 0.71
CA TYR A 264 6.41 16.04 1.52
C TYR A 264 7.31 15.16 0.65
N LEU A 265 8.60 15.20 0.92
CA LEU A 265 9.57 14.30 0.31
C LEU A 265 9.50 12.95 1.01
N GLY A 266 9.67 11.88 0.24
CA GLY A 266 9.78 10.53 0.77
C GLY A 266 10.66 9.66 -0.10
N PHE A 267 11.07 8.52 0.44
CA PHE A 267 11.69 7.46 -0.34
C PHE A 267 11.23 6.09 0.14
N ASN A 268 11.22 5.14 -0.79
CA ASN A 268 10.94 3.75 -0.50
C ASN A 268 12.08 2.89 -1.04
N ILE A 269 12.40 1.83 -0.32
CA ILE A 269 13.41 0.84 -0.75
C ILE A 269 12.80 -0.53 -0.55
N THR A 270 12.65 -1.28 -1.63
CA THR A 270 12.23 -2.69 -1.60
C THR A 270 13.40 -3.59 -1.92
N ARG A 271 13.53 -4.69 -1.19
CA ARG A 271 14.45 -5.79 -1.46
C ARG A 271 13.66 -7.09 -1.61
N LYS A 272 13.81 -7.74 -2.76
CA LYS A 272 13.30 -9.10 -3.03
C LYS A 272 14.42 -10.11 -2.78
N PHE A 273 14.10 -11.20 -2.09
CA PHE A 273 15.06 -12.26 -1.74
C PHE A 273 14.87 -13.48 -2.66
N TYR A 274 14.71 -13.22 -3.95
CA TYR A 274 14.64 -14.22 -5.03
C TYR A 274 15.10 -13.63 -6.35
#